data_8cfafeca2c56173abc7f70b493134fc8
#
_entry.id   8cfafeca2c56173abc7f70b493134fc8
#
_cell.length_a   1.000
_cell.length_b   1.000
_cell.length_c   1.000
_cell.angle_alpha   90.00
_cell.angle_beta   90.00
_cell.angle_gamma   90.00
#
_symmetry.space_group_name_H-M   'P 1'
#
loop_
_entity.id
_entity.type
_entity.pdbx_description
1 polymer ?
#
loop_
_entity_poly.entity_id
_entity_poly.type
_entity_poly.pdbx_seq_one_letter_code
_entity_poly.pdbx_strand_id
1 'polypeptide(L)'
;GFSQADNVHRLTVFTNRKGILVAGAARGVQSLPDQFADADNAILSLRNIEKQPADQIAGKAQIENGKCVRCLTCYRLCPYKAIQVNTRVSIVPAACEGCGICLAECPRDAISLVEQRRATDSGEPATELIRPAGDPFIPSITAFCCSRSAASAAQLAACMGKTLPRGYQIVEVPCGGSVSLSQILTALNINADGVMILTCHEGNCHSEVGPRYAQQRVEQIREHFRAIGIDGGRLVKKTLASNMGVEFAGTLVEFENQLLAMGPIRSKSEKE
;
A
#
# COMPACT_ATOMS: atom_id res chain seq x y z
N GLY A 1 6.99 -17.51 -19.77
CA GLY A 1 5.71 -16.85 -19.57
C GLY A 1 5.76 -15.40 -20.06
N PHE A 2 4.63 -14.91 -20.51
CA PHE A 2 4.49 -13.51 -20.93
C PHE A 2 4.63 -12.60 -19.72
N SER A 3 5.10 -11.36 -19.94
CA SER A 3 5.17 -10.36 -18.90
C SER A 3 3.74 -9.99 -18.45
N GLN A 4 3.52 -9.97 -17.14
CA GLN A 4 2.24 -9.58 -16.58
C GLN A 4 2.00 -8.08 -16.82
N ALA A 5 0.80 -7.71 -17.28
CA ALA A 5 0.40 -6.31 -17.37
C ALA A 5 0.35 -5.66 -15.98
N ASP A 6 0.71 -4.37 -15.91
CA ASP A 6 0.69 -3.62 -14.64
C ASP A 6 -0.72 -3.53 -14.05
N ASN A 7 -1.72 -3.38 -14.91
CA ASN A 7 -3.12 -3.35 -14.50
C ASN A 7 -4.01 -3.89 -15.62
N VAL A 8 -4.77 -4.96 -15.33
CA VAL A 8 -5.67 -5.59 -16.30
C VAL A 8 -6.83 -4.68 -16.75
N HIS A 9 -7.16 -3.65 -15.98
CA HIS A 9 -8.22 -2.69 -16.31
C HIS A 9 -7.73 -1.49 -17.14
N ARG A 10 -6.43 -1.38 -17.38
CA ARG A 10 -5.83 -0.37 -18.25
C ARG A 10 -5.24 -1.05 -19.47
N LEU A 11 -5.61 -0.59 -20.63
CA LEU A 11 -4.96 -0.94 -21.90
C LEU A 11 -3.58 -0.27 -21.93
N THR A 12 -2.66 -0.76 -21.13
CA THR A 12 -1.33 -0.17 -21.02
C THR A 12 -0.28 -1.12 -21.55
N VAL A 13 0.72 -0.55 -22.17
CA VAL A 13 1.92 -1.26 -22.60
C VAL A 13 2.89 -1.52 -21.43
N PHE A 14 2.57 -1.06 -20.24
CA PHE A 14 3.39 -1.26 -19.04
C PHE A 14 3.27 -2.68 -18.50
N THR A 15 4.39 -3.22 -18.05
CA THR A 15 4.45 -4.48 -17.31
C THR A 15 4.58 -4.23 -15.81
N ASN A 16 4.53 -5.27 -15.01
CA ASN A 16 4.83 -5.22 -13.58
C ASN A 16 6.32 -4.95 -13.26
N ARG A 17 7.14 -4.71 -14.29
CA ARG A 17 8.55 -4.31 -14.17
C ARG A 17 8.75 -2.94 -14.76
N LYS A 18 9.34 -2.02 -13.99
CA LYS A 18 9.69 -0.69 -14.49
C LYS A 18 10.70 -0.78 -15.63
N GLY A 19 10.49 0.02 -16.67
CA GLY A 19 11.37 0.05 -17.84
C GLY A 19 11.15 -1.08 -18.85
N ILE A 20 10.24 -2.03 -18.58
CA ILE A 20 9.85 -3.07 -19.54
C ILE A 20 8.45 -2.74 -20.06
N LEU A 21 8.35 -2.56 -21.37
CA LEU A 21 7.11 -2.33 -22.08
C LEU A 21 6.82 -3.54 -22.98
N VAL A 22 5.54 -3.82 -23.19
CA VAL A 22 5.07 -4.90 -24.06
C VAL A 22 4.06 -4.35 -25.03
N ALA A 23 4.23 -4.63 -26.32
CA ALA A 23 3.32 -4.16 -27.36
C ALA A 23 2.94 -5.28 -28.34
N GLY A 24 1.81 -5.15 -29.02
CA GLY A 24 1.36 -6.04 -30.07
C GLY A 24 1.12 -7.48 -29.61
N ALA A 25 1.43 -8.45 -30.45
CA ALA A 25 1.17 -9.87 -30.20
C ALA A 25 1.87 -10.44 -28.93
N ALA A 26 2.89 -9.76 -28.40
CA ALA A 26 3.52 -10.12 -27.13
C ALA A 26 2.61 -9.86 -25.91
N ARG A 27 1.60 -9.00 -26.04
CA ARG A 27 0.55 -8.78 -25.02
C ARG A 27 -0.56 -9.81 -25.05
N GLY A 28 -0.86 -10.33 -26.23
CA GLY A 28 -1.94 -11.26 -26.46
C GLY A 28 -2.45 -11.20 -27.90
N VAL A 29 -3.52 -11.94 -28.18
CA VAL A 29 -4.18 -11.92 -29.50
C VAL A 29 -4.93 -10.60 -29.67
N GLN A 30 -4.55 -9.83 -30.68
CA GLN A 30 -5.10 -8.50 -30.95
C GLN A 30 -5.31 -8.27 -32.44
N SER A 31 -6.21 -7.33 -32.78
CA SER A 31 -6.34 -6.85 -34.15
C SER A 31 -5.09 -6.06 -34.58
N LEU A 32 -4.87 -5.95 -35.88
CA LEU A 32 -3.72 -5.19 -36.41
C LEU A 32 -3.75 -3.71 -36.01
N PRO A 33 -4.89 -3.01 -36.04
CA PRO A 33 -5.00 -1.64 -35.51
C PRO A 33 -4.59 -1.51 -34.04
N ASP A 34 -4.99 -2.47 -33.19
CA ASP A 34 -4.63 -2.45 -31.76
C ASP A 34 -3.12 -2.65 -31.57
N GLN A 35 -2.47 -3.46 -32.38
CA GLN A 35 -1.02 -3.66 -32.35
C GLN A 35 -0.25 -2.37 -32.68
N PHE A 36 -0.74 -1.59 -33.67
CA PHE A 36 -0.18 -0.27 -33.98
C PHE A 36 -0.41 0.71 -32.85
N ALA A 37 -1.63 0.75 -32.28
CA ALA A 37 -1.91 1.60 -31.13
C ALA A 37 -1.03 1.27 -29.91
N ASP A 38 -0.75 -0.01 -29.67
CA ASP A 38 0.20 -0.43 -28.64
C ASP A 38 1.63 0.06 -28.91
N ALA A 39 2.08 -0.01 -30.16
CA ALA A 39 3.40 0.48 -30.55
C ALA A 39 3.52 2.00 -30.32
N ASP A 40 2.52 2.79 -30.72
CA ASP A 40 2.49 4.23 -30.50
C ASP A 40 2.48 4.57 -29.00
N ASN A 41 1.68 3.86 -28.20
CA ASN A 41 1.64 4.02 -26.75
C ASN A 41 2.99 3.65 -26.08
N ALA A 42 3.69 2.63 -26.59
CA ALA A 42 5.01 2.27 -26.12
C ALA A 42 6.04 3.38 -26.41
N ILE A 43 6.01 3.95 -27.61
CA ILE A 43 6.91 5.05 -27.99
C ILE A 43 6.66 6.29 -27.13
N LEU A 44 5.40 6.68 -26.93
CA LEU A 44 5.05 7.80 -26.06
C LEU A 44 5.51 7.57 -24.61
N SER A 45 5.36 6.33 -24.12
CA SER A 45 5.79 5.95 -22.78
C SER A 45 7.32 6.01 -22.63
N LEU A 46 8.08 5.54 -23.63
CA LEU A 46 9.53 5.62 -23.64
C LEU A 46 10.02 7.06 -23.59
N ARG A 47 9.45 7.97 -24.38
CA ARG A 47 9.79 9.40 -24.35
C ARG A 47 9.59 10.03 -22.97
N ASN A 48 8.62 9.55 -22.20
CA ASN A 48 8.39 10.01 -20.84
C ASN A 48 9.39 9.41 -19.84
N ILE A 49 9.84 8.18 -20.06
CA ILE A 49 10.86 7.52 -19.23
C ILE A 49 12.21 8.20 -19.41
N GLU A 50 12.61 8.51 -20.65
CA GLU A 50 13.88 9.19 -20.96
C GLU A 50 14.02 10.57 -20.31
N LYS A 51 12.91 11.24 -20.04
CA LYS A 51 12.89 12.54 -19.34
C LYS A 51 13.08 12.42 -17.82
N GLN A 52 13.03 11.21 -17.25
CA GLN A 52 13.23 11.01 -15.82
C GLN A 52 14.73 10.77 -15.54
N PRO A 53 15.31 11.43 -14.52
CA PRO A 53 16.70 11.19 -14.15
C PRO A 53 16.94 9.72 -13.84
N ALA A 54 18.00 9.15 -14.42
CA ALA A 54 18.35 7.73 -14.27
C ALA A 54 18.70 7.32 -12.83
N ASP A 55 19.05 8.28 -11.98
CA ASP A 55 19.56 8.05 -10.61
C ASP A 55 18.50 8.12 -9.51
N GLN A 56 17.21 7.91 -9.81
CA GLN A 56 16.21 7.90 -8.75
C GLN A 56 16.28 6.60 -7.93
N ILE A 57 17.17 6.59 -6.94
CA ILE A 57 17.18 5.63 -5.84
C ILE A 57 15.95 5.84 -4.93
N ALA A 58 15.31 7.01 -5.05
CA ALA A 58 14.10 7.36 -4.32
C ALA A 58 13.01 6.27 -4.46
N GLY A 59 12.43 5.86 -3.34
CA GLY A 59 11.44 4.78 -3.27
C GLY A 59 12.03 3.38 -3.35
N LYS A 60 13.34 3.21 -3.49
CA LYS A 60 14.02 1.90 -3.42
C LYS A 60 14.28 1.52 -1.96
N ALA A 61 14.31 0.22 -1.68
CA ALA A 61 14.67 -0.25 -0.36
C ALA A 61 16.19 -0.21 -0.15
N GLN A 62 16.61 0.07 1.08
CA GLN A 62 18.01 -0.02 1.52
C GLN A 62 18.11 -0.79 2.82
N ILE A 63 19.28 -1.40 3.09
CA ILE A 63 19.54 -2.20 4.29
C ILE A 63 20.59 -1.49 5.16
N GLU A 64 20.22 -1.27 6.41
CA GLU A 64 21.16 -0.84 7.46
C GLU A 64 21.91 -2.06 8.00
N ASN A 65 23.14 -2.22 7.55
CA ASN A 65 23.93 -3.41 7.86
C ASN A 65 24.23 -3.58 9.37
N GLY A 66 24.24 -2.50 10.15
CA GLY A 66 24.44 -2.53 11.60
C GLY A 66 23.27 -3.19 12.36
N LYS A 67 22.08 -3.13 11.82
CA LYS A 67 20.87 -3.77 12.38
C LYS A 67 20.60 -5.17 11.80
N CYS A 68 21.17 -5.48 10.63
CA CYS A 68 20.86 -6.70 9.89
C CYS A 68 21.49 -7.94 10.55
N VAL A 69 20.65 -8.87 11.01
CA VAL A 69 21.09 -10.16 11.61
C VAL A 69 21.14 -11.31 10.59
N ARG A 70 21.04 -11.01 9.30
CA ARG A 70 21.13 -12.00 8.19
C ARG A 70 20.13 -13.17 8.31
N CYS A 71 18.91 -12.92 8.78
CA CYS A 71 17.85 -13.94 8.88
C CYS A 71 17.30 -14.37 7.51
N LEU A 72 17.65 -13.64 6.42
CA LEU A 72 17.28 -13.92 5.04
C LEU A 72 15.77 -13.90 4.76
N THR A 73 14.94 -13.40 5.67
CA THR A 73 13.50 -13.26 5.45
C THR A 73 13.23 -12.40 4.22
N CYS A 74 13.84 -11.23 4.13
CA CYS A 74 13.71 -10.33 2.98
C CYS A 74 14.11 -10.99 1.64
N TYR A 75 15.16 -11.81 1.63
CA TYR A 75 15.60 -12.56 0.45
C TYR A 75 14.54 -13.52 -0.05
N ARG A 76 13.92 -14.28 0.85
CA ARG A 76 12.87 -15.27 0.50
C ARG A 76 11.59 -14.60 0.02
N LEU A 77 11.25 -13.44 0.59
CA LEU A 77 9.97 -12.76 0.35
C LEU A 77 9.98 -11.85 -0.89
N CYS A 78 11.16 -11.44 -1.39
CA CYS A 78 11.24 -10.47 -2.48
C CYS A 78 10.68 -11.05 -3.79
N PRO A 79 9.54 -10.55 -4.31
CA PRO A 79 8.95 -11.06 -5.55
C PRO A 79 9.84 -10.74 -6.76
N TYR A 80 10.65 -9.67 -6.65
CA TYR A 80 11.50 -9.18 -7.72
C TYR A 80 12.92 -9.74 -7.70
N LYS A 81 13.26 -10.58 -6.70
CA LYS A 81 14.60 -11.14 -6.53
C LYS A 81 15.70 -10.08 -6.47
N ALA A 82 15.37 -8.90 -5.94
CA ALA A 82 16.26 -7.76 -5.87
C ALA A 82 17.30 -7.84 -4.72
N ILE A 83 17.25 -8.87 -3.90
CA ILE A 83 18.12 -9.02 -2.73
C ILE A 83 19.22 -10.03 -3.02
N GLN A 84 20.45 -9.62 -2.77
CA GLN A 84 21.64 -10.47 -2.93
C GLN A 84 22.25 -10.79 -1.56
N VAL A 85 22.77 -12.01 -1.45
CA VAL A 85 23.38 -12.53 -0.23
C VAL A 85 24.82 -12.95 -0.55
N ASN A 86 25.74 -12.08 -0.20
CA ASN A 86 27.18 -12.32 -0.30
C ASN A 86 27.77 -12.27 1.12
N THR A 87 28.90 -11.61 1.31
CA THR A 87 29.44 -11.29 2.65
C THR A 87 28.45 -10.47 3.47
N ARG A 88 27.65 -9.63 2.83
CA ARG A 88 26.53 -8.86 3.40
C ARG A 88 25.26 -9.08 2.58
N VAL A 89 24.12 -8.81 3.20
CA VAL A 89 22.83 -8.72 2.49
C VAL A 89 22.73 -7.35 1.87
N SER A 90 22.46 -7.28 0.58
CA SER A 90 22.35 -6.02 -0.17
C SER A 90 21.15 -6.04 -1.11
N ILE A 91 20.69 -4.86 -1.49
CA ILE A 91 19.60 -4.70 -2.44
C ILE A 91 20.17 -4.14 -3.74
N VAL A 92 19.77 -4.75 -4.86
CA VAL A 92 20.09 -4.27 -6.20
C VAL A 92 19.07 -3.22 -6.59
N PRO A 93 19.42 -1.91 -6.64
CA PRO A 93 18.45 -0.85 -6.86
C PRO A 93 17.70 -1.00 -8.20
N ALA A 94 18.39 -1.44 -9.25
CA ALA A 94 17.80 -1.66 -10.58
C ALA A 94 16.71 -2.73 -10.59
N ALA A 95 16.82 -3.76 -9.71
CA ALA A 95 15.83 -4.83 -9.61
C ALA A 95 14.75 -4.54 -8.56
N CYS A 96 14.97 -3.57 -7.66
CA CYS A 96 14.02 -3.24 -6.60
C CYS A 96 12.89 -2.38 -7.15
N GLU A 97 11.64 -2.83 -6.97
CA GLU A 97 10.43 -2.06 -7.35
C GLU A 97 9.86 -1.19 -6.21
N GLY A 98 10.54 -1.14 -5.05
CA GLY A 98 10.12 -0.28 -3.94
C GLY A 98 8.80 -0.69 -3.30
N CYS A 99 8.40 -1.95 -3.38
CA CYS A 99 7.11 -2.42 -2.85
C CYS A 99 7.02 -2.42 -1.32
N GLY A 100 8.15 -2.40 -0.60
CA GLY A 100 8.21 -2.31 0.86
C GLY A 100 7.87 -3.60 1.63
N ILE A 101 7.55 -4.72 0.98
CA ILE A 101 7.21 -5.99 1.66
C ILE A 101 8.36 -6.45 2.57
N CYS A 102 9.59 -6.35 2.11
CA CYS A 102 10.77 -6.74 2.87
C CYS A 102 10.98 -5.89 4.15
N LEU A 103 10.56 -4.63 4.11
CA LEU A 103 10.60 -3.73 5.26
C LEU A 103 9.62 -4.20 6.35
N ALA A 104 8.37 -4.47 5.98
CA ALA A 104 7.33 -4.87 6.91
C ALA A 104 7.59 -6.23 7.59
N GLU A 105 8.40 -7.08 6.97
CA GLU A 105 8.74 -8.43 7.46
C GLU A 105 10.14 -8.51 8.08
N CYS A 106 10.83 -7.37 8.19
CA CYS A 106 12.16 -7.35 8.81
C CYS A 106 12.04 -7.38 10.34
N PRO A 107 12.50 -8.45 11.04
CA PRO A 107 12.33 -8.55 12.49
C PRO A 107 13.24 -7.59 13.27
N ARG A 108 14.15 -6.88 12.60
CA ARG A 108 15.09 -5.93 13.20
C ARG A 108 14.93 -4.52 12.67
N ASP A 109 13.89 -4.23 11.92
CA ASP A 109 13.67 -2.93 11.28
C ASP A 109 14.92 -2.39 10.55
N ALA A 110 15.69 -3.34 9.97
CA ALA A 110 16.94 -3.03 9.29
C ALA A 110 16.74 -2.56 7.84
N ILE A 111 15.51 -2.45 7.36
CA ILE A 111 15.20 -2.08 5.98
C ILE A 111 14.31 -0.84 5.99
N SER A 112 14.66 0.14 5.19
CA SER A 112 13.87 1.35 4.94
C SER A 112 13.70 1.59 3.44
N LEU A 113 12.69 2.35 3.05
CA LEU A 113 12.60 2.92 1.71
C LEU A 113 13.30 4.27 1.70
N VAL A 114 14.11 4.52 0.68
CA VAL A 114 14.71 5.84 0.47
C VAL A 114 13.58 6.81 0.16
N GLU A 115 13.41 7.84 0.99
CA GLU A 115 12.33 8.80 0.84
C GLU A 115 12.38 9.46 -0.53
N GLN A 116 11.25 9.47 -1.20
CA GLN A 116 11.04 10.35 -2.35
C GLN A 116 10.83 11.76 -1.79
N ARG A 117 11.75 12.68 -2.05
CA ARG A 117 11.47 14.10 -1.83
C ARG A 117 10.29 14.51 -2.72
N ARG A 118 9.08 14.41 -2.17
CA ARG A 118 7.92 15.05 -2.76
C ARG A 118 8.08 16.55 -2.50
N ALA A 119 7.93 17.36 -3.53
CA ALA A 119 7.97 18.83 -3.44
C ALA A 119 6.81 19.42 -2.60
N THR A 120 6.02 18.59 -1.95
CA THR A 120 4.87 18.93 -1.10
C THR A 120 4.97 18.31 0.30
N ASP A 121 6.20 18.05 0.78
CA ASP A 121 6.39 17.64 2.16
C ASP A 121 6.38 18.88 3.07
N SER A 122 5.20 19.50 3.18
CA SER A 122 4.82 20.22 4.38
C SER A 122 4.53 19.11 5.41
N GLY A 123 5.58 18.70 6.12
CA GLY A 123 5.50 17.75 7.23
C GLY A 123 4.70 18.34 8.39
N GLU A 124 3.40 18.46 8.20
CA GLU A 124 2.51 18.57 9.33
C GLU A 124 2.30 17.15 9.89
N PRO A 125 2.69 16.91 11.15
CA PRO A 125 2.27 15.71 11.85
C PRO A 125 0.76 15.66 11.76
N ALA A 126 0.21 14.46 11.52
CA ALA A 126 -1.24 14.23 11.51
C ALA A 126 -1.85 15.02 12.66
N THR A 127 -2.64 16.06 12.33
CA THR A 127 -3.21 16.97 13.30
C THR A 127 -3.97 16.13 14.31
N GLU A 128 -3.55 16.19 15.54
CA GLU A 128 -4.21 15.51 16.65
C GLU A 128 -5.67 15.98 16.65
N LEU A 129 -6.58 15.11 16.23
CA LEU A 129 -8.01 15.40 16.26
C LEU A 129 -8.41 15.54 17.72
N ILE A 130 -8.31 16.78 18.25
CA ILE A 130 -8.80 17.13 19.58
C ILE A 130 -10.32 16.97 19.53
N ARG A 131 -10.83 15.91 20.13
CA ARG A 131 -12.28 15.68 20.26
C ARG A 131 -12.82 16.59 21.36
N PRO A 132 -13.74 17.51 21.07
CA PRO A 132 -14.40 18.31 22.10
C PRO A 132 -15.14 17.38 23.08
N ALA A 133 -15.06 17.67 24.36
CA ALA A 133 -15.81 16.93 25.37
C ALA A 133 -17.30 17.27 25.23
N GLY A 134 -18.13 16.26 24.87
CA GLY A 134 -19.58 16.42 24.75
C GLY A 134 -20.18 16.07 23.38
N ASP A 135 -19.40 15.98 22.33
CA ASP A 135 -19.90 15.60 21.00
C ASP A 135 -20.16 14.08 20.88
N PRO A 136 -21.11 13.68 20.01
CA PRO A 136 -21.32 12.28 19.69
C PRO A 136 -20.01 11.63 19.21
N PHE A 137 -19.78 10.38 19.57
CA PHE A 137 -18.59 9.64 19.16
C PHE A 137 -18.50 9.56 17.62
N ILE A 138 -17.46 10.16 17.06
CA ILE A 138 -17.11 10.05 15.66
C ILE A 138 -15.87 9.15 15.58
N PRO A 139 -15.97 7.94 14.99
CA PRO A 139 -14.82 7.05 14.86
C PRO A 139 -13.70 7.66 14.01
N SER A 140 -12.47 7.50 14.44
CA SER A 140 -11.29 7.85 13.65
C SER A 140 -10.75 6.62 12.93
N ILE A 141 -10.69 6.68 11.61
CA ILE A 141 -10.28 5.57 10.73
C ILE A 141 -8.96 5.94 10.05
N THR A 142 -7.93 5.09 10.19
CA THR A 142 -6.73 5.17 9.37
C THR A 142 -6.79 4.13 8.26
N ALA A 143 -6.86 4.57 7.01
CA ALA A 143 -6.92 3.72 5.83
C ALA A 143 -5.57 3.73 5.09
N PHE A 144 -4.81 2.63 5.19
CA PHE A 144 -3.62 2.41 4.38
C PHE A 144 -4.03 1.97 2.98
N CYS A 145 -3.82 2.82 2.00
CA CYS A 145 -4.26 2.61 0.63
C CYS A 145 -3.09 2.29 -0.29
N CYS A 146 -3.16 1.14 -0.98
CA CYS A 146 -2.20 0.82 -2.04
C CYS A 146 -2.25 1.90 -3.13
N SER A 147 -1.09 2.49 -3.47
CA SER A 147 -0.96 3.59 -4.45
C SER A 147 -1.50 3.23 -5.84
N ARG A 148 -1.43 1.96 -6.22
CA ARG A 148 -1.83 1.48 -7.55
C ARG A 148 -3.29 1.05 -7.66
N SER A 149 -4.04 1.00 -6.55
CA SER A 149 -5.44 0.57 -6.57
C SER A 149 -6.31 1.42 -5.63
N ALA A 150 -6.26 1.19 -4.34
CA ALA A 150 -7.14 1.83 -3.37
C ALA A 150 -6.99 3.36 -3.32
N ALA A 151 -5.77 3.91 -3.49
CA ALA A 151 -5.57 5.36 -3.57
C ALA A 151 -6.25 5.96 -4.81
N SER A 152 -6.17 5.29 -5.96
CA SER A 152 -6.89 5.72 -7.16
C SER A 152 -8.41 5.59 -7.01
N ALA A 153 -8.89 4.53 -6.34
CA ALA A 153 -10.32 4.37 -6.02
C ALA A 153 -10.82 5.47 -5.09
N ALA A 154 -10.01 5.88 -4.11
CA ALA A 154 -10.33 7.01 -3.22
C ALA A 154 -10.46 8.33 -3.98
N GLN A 155 -9.52 8.61 -4.90
CA GLN A 155 -9.60 9.78 -5.77
C GLN A 155 -10.86 9.75 -6.66
N LEU A 156 -11.18 8.59 -7.22
CA LEU A 156 -12.39 8.41 -8.02
C LEU A 156 -13.66 8.65 -7.18
N ALA A 157 -13.72 8.12 -5.96
CA ALA A 157 -14.84 8.36 -5.05
C ALA A 157 -15.06 9.87 -4.78
N ALA A 158 -13.97 10.60 -4.54
CA ALA A 158 -14.00 12.04 -4.37
C ALA A 158 -14.49 12.77 -5.63
N CYS A 159 -13.97 12.40 -6.82
CA CYS A 159 -14.42 12.96 -8.10
C CYS A 159 -15.90 12.67 -8.39
N MET A 160 -16.42 11.55 -7.92
CA MET A 160 -17.84 11.18 -8.04
C MET A 160 -18.74 11.84 -6.98
N GLY A 161 -18.18 12.66 -6.08
CA GLY A 161 -18.92 13.31 -5.01
C GLY A 161 -19.55 12.34 -4.00
N LYS A 162 -18.93 11.17 -3.77
CA LYS A 162 -19.44 10.20 -2.80
C LYS A 162 -19.30 10.71 -1.39
N THR A 163 -20.30 10.48 -0.58
CA THR A 163 -20.26 10.81 0.86
C THR A 163 -19.31 9.84 1.56
N LEU A 164 -18.34 10.39 2.26
CA LEU A 164 -17.33 9.66 3.05
C LEU A 164 -17.52 9.99 4.53
N PRO A 165 -17.05 9.11 5.45
CA PRO A 165 -17.02 9.39 6.88
C PRO A 165 -16.31 10.71 7.20
N ARG A 166 -16.63 11.34 8.34
CA ARG A 166 -15.94 12.58 8.76
C ARG A 166 -14.56 12.31 9.37
N GLY A 167 -14.41 11.19 10.06
CA GLY A 167 -13.23 10.85 10.86
C GLY A 167 -12.31 9.86 10.14
N TYR A 168 -11.92 10.10 8.88
CA TYR A 168 -10.98 9.21 8.21
C TYR A 168 -9.75 9.96 7.69
N GLN A 169 -8.64 9.23 7.62
CA GLN A 169 -7.41 9.67 6.94
C GLN A 169 -6.89 8.58 6.02
N ILE A 170 -6.36 8.99 4.88
CA ILE A 170 -5.72 8.08 3.93
C ILE A 170 -4.21 8.19 4.09
N VAL A 171 -3.57 7.03 4.26
CA VAL A 171 -2.11 6.88 4.21
C VAL A 171 -1.78 6.08 2.96
N GLU A 172 -1.24 6.75 1.95
CA GLU A 172 -0.82 6.08 0.73
C GLU A 172 0.45 5.26 0.98
N VAL A 173 0.42 3.98 0.59
CA VAL A 173 1.55 3.05 0.69
C VAL A 173 1.88 2.45 -0.67
N PRO A 174 3.16 2.15 -0.96
CA PRO A 174 3.56 1.57 -2.25
C PRO A 174 2.83 0.27 -2.57
N CYS A 175 2.59 -0.55 -1.55
CA CYS A 175 1.83 -1.79 -1.61
C CYS A 175 1.16 -2.05 -0.26
N GLY A 176 -0.07 -2.55 -0.24
CA GLY A 176 -0.71 -2.92 1.03
C GLY A 176 0.07 -3.98 1.84
N GLY A 177 0.89 -4.80 1.17
CA GLY A 177 1.81 -5.72 1.82
C GLY A 177 2.99 -5.05 2.55
N SER A 178 3.21 -3.74 2.38
CA SER A 178 4.27 -3.01 3.09
C SER A 178 3.83 -2.45 4.45
N VAL A 179 2.54 -2.51 4.78
CA VAL A 179 2.03 -2.00 6.06
C VAL A 179 2.53 -2.90 7.19
N SER A 180 3.39 -2.37 8.05
CA SER A 180 4.00 -3.12 9.15
C SER A 180 3.12 -3.15 10.39
N LEU A 181 3.42 -4.08 11.32
CA LEU A 181 2.80 -4.09 12.65
C LEU A 181 3.00 -2.74 13.36
N SER A 182 4.20 -2.19 13.29
CA SER A 182 4.54 -0.90 13.92
C SER A 182 3.63 0.22 13.41
N GLN A 183 3.40 0.32 12.09
CA GLN A 183 2.51 1.34 11.51
C GLN A 183 1.07 1.18 11.98
N ILE A 184 0.56 -0.06 12.09
CA ILE A 184 -0.80 -0.33 12.56
C ILE A 184 -0.94 0.07 14.04
N LEU A 185 0.01 -0.34 14.88
CA LEU A 185 0.01 -0.01 16.30
C LEU A 185 0.17 1.50 16.52
N THR A 186 1.02 2.16 15.74
CA THR A 186 1.20 3.61 15.80
C THR A 186 -0.11 4.33 15.46
N ALA A 187 -0.81 3.92 14.42
CA ALA A 187 -2.11 4.51 14.05
C ALA A 187 -3.13 4.39 15.19
N LEU A 188 -3.27 3.20 15.80
CA LEU A 188 -4.16 2.98 16.94
C LEU A 188 -3.72 3.74 18.20
N ASN A 189 -2.40 3.88 18.41
CA ASN A 189 -1.85 4.59 19.57
C ASN A 189 -2.02 6.10 19.47
N ILE A 190 -1.94 6.67 18.27
CA ILE A 190 -2.05 8.12 18.06
C ILE A 190 -3.51 8.60 18.17
N ASN A 191 -4.50 7.93 17.62
CA ASN A 191 -5.92 8.31 17.81
C ASN A 191 -6.89 7.50 16.91
N ALA A 192 -6.45 6.50 16.15
CA ALA A 192 -7.38 5.72 15.33
C ALA A 192 -8.21 4.76 16.22
N ASP A 193 -9.52 4.74 16.02
CA ASP A 193 -10.41 3.74 16.60
C ASP A 193 -10.43 2.46 15.78
N GLY A 194 -10.02 2.55 14.50
CA GLY A 194 -9.87 1.42 13.61
C GLY A 194 -8.90 1.67 12.46
N VAL A 195 -8.33 0.59 11.96
CA VAL A 195 -7.35 0.60 10.86
C VAL A 195 -7.84 -0.27 9.72
N MET A 196 -7.77 0.26 8.51
CA MET A 196 -8.05 -0.48 7.28
C MET A 196 -6.78 -0.64 6.45
N ILE A 197 -6.59 -1.81 5.86
CA ILE A 197 -5.55 -2.07 4.85
C ILE A 197 -6.25 -2.39 3.54
N LEU A 198 -6.18 -1.46 2.60
CA LEU A 198 -6.84 -1.55 1.30
C LEU A 198 -5.81 -1.93 0.23
N THR A 199 -5.94 -3.15 -0.29
CA THR A 199 -4.98 -3.76 -1.22
C THR A 199 -5.57 -3.94 -2.60
N CYS A 200 -4.73 -4.28 -3.59
CA CYS A 200 -5.18 -4.83 -4.87
C CYS A 200 -5.86 -6.19 -4.67
N HIS A 201 -6.61 -6.65 -5.67
CA HIS A 201 -7.05 -8.05 -5.75
C HIS A 201 -5.85 -8.98 -5.97
N GLU A 202 -5.94 -10.21 -5.46
CA GLU A 202 -4.99 -11.27 -5.80
C GLU A 202 -5.02 -11.52 -7.31
N GLY A 203 -3.84 -11.79 -7.89
CA GLY A 203 -3.70 -11.94 -9.34
C GLY A 203 -3.56 -10.64 -10.12
N ASN A 204 -3.98 -9.48 -9.55
CA ASN A 204 -3.83 -8.16 -10.17
C ASN A 204 -2.89 -7.23 -9.38
N CYS A 205 -2.14 -7.79 -8.46
CA CYS A 205 -1.20 -7.02 -7.66
C CYS A 205 0.13 -6.85 -8.41
N HIS A 206 0.58 -5.59 -8.54
CA HIS A 206 1.89 -5.29 -9.14
C HIS A 206 3.05 -6.05 -8.46
N SER A 207 2.97 -6.21 -7.14
CA SER A 207 3.95 -6.95 -6.34
C SER A 207 3.58 -8.43 -6.15
N GLU A 208 2.67 -8.97 -6.95
CA GLU A 208 2.17 -10.35 -6.99
C GLU A 208 1.62 -10.88 -5.66
N VAL A 209 2.38 -10.75 -4.58
CA VAL A 209 2.11 -11.36 -3.26
C VAL A 209 1.63 -10.38 -2.18
N GLY A 210 1.54 -9.08 -2.50
CA GLY A 210 1.20 -8.03 -1.52
C GLY A 210 -0.10 -8.27 -0.76
N PRO A 211 -1.24 -8.58 -1.41
CA PRO A 211 -2.51 -8.85 -0.74
C PRO A 211 -2.45 -10.05 0.22
N ARG A 212 -1.70 -11.09 -0.13
CA ARG A 212 -1.53 -12.29 0.69
C ARG A 212 -0.74 -11.99 1.97
N TYR A 213 0.37 -11.25 1.88
CA TYR A 213 1.13 -10.85 3.07
C TYR A 213 0.33 -9.89 3.96
N ALA A 214 -0.43 -8.97 3.38
CA ALA A 214 -1.33 -8.12 4.15
C ALA A 214 -2.37 -8.95 4.92
N GLN A 215 -2.95 -9.97 4.29
CA GLN A 215 -3.93 -10.86 4.93
C GLN A 215 -3.33 -11.64 6.10
N GLN A 216 -2.20 -12.31 5.88
CA GLN A 216 -1.51 -13.07 6.91
C GLN A 216 -1.16 -12.21 8.12
N ARG A 217 -0.68 -10.99 7.88
CA ARG A 217 -0.33 -10.05 8.96
C ARG A 217 -1.56 -9.59 9.73
N VAL A 218 -2.65 -9.26 9.05
CA VAL A 218 -3.91 -8.89 9.71
C VAL A 218 -4.40 -10.01 10.61
N GLU A 219 -4.35 -11.26 10.16
CA GLU A 219 -4.75 -12.43 10.96
C GLU A 219 -3.88 -12.58 12.21
N GLN A 220 -2.56 -12.52 12.08
CA GLN A 220 -1.62 -12.57 13.20
C GLN A 220 -1.86 -11.44 14.21
N ILE A 221 -2.06 -10.20 13.73
CA ILE A 221 -2.29 -9.07 14.62
C ILE A 221 -3.63 -9.20 15.33
N ARG A 222 -4.67 -9.68 14.67
CA ARG A 222 -5.98 -9.93 15.29
C ARG A 222 -5.90 -10.96 16.43
N GLU A 223 -5.05 -11.97 16.30
CA GLU A 223 -4.78 -12.93 17.39
C GLU A 223 -4.15 -12.23 18.59
N HIS A 224 -3.17 -11.37 18.35
CA HIS A 224 -2.55 -10.57 19.42
C HIS A 224 -3.53 -9.58 20.05
N PHE A 225 -4.39 -8.95 19.26
CA PHE A 225 -5.44 -8.04 19.78
C PHE A 225 -6.38 -8.78 20.74
N ARG A 226 -6.83 -9.99 20.39
CA ARG A 226 -7.66 -10.82 21.28
C ARG A 226 -6.96 -11.12 22.61
N ALA A 227 -5.65 -11.40 22.57
CA ALA A 227 -4.87 -11.68 23.77
C ALA A 227 -4.76 -10.50 24.74
N ILE A 228 -4.84 -9.26 24.23
CA ILE A 228 -4.77 -8.02 25.03
C ILE A 228 -6.13 -7.32 25.19
N GLY A 229 -7.24 -8.01 24.84
CA GLY A 229 -8.60 -7.50 25.03
C GLY A 229 -9.04 -6.43 24.02
N ILE A 230 -8.33 -6.26 22.91
CA ILE A 230 -8.75 -5.38 21.80
C ILE A 230 -9.59 -6.19 20.82
N ASP A 231 -10.73 -5.63 20.41
CA ASP A 231 -11.57 -6.27 19.39
C ASP A 231 -10.83 -6.31 18.04
N GLY A 232 -10.63 -7.53 17.51
CA GLY A 232 -9.96 -7.75 16.23
C GLY A 232 -10.69 -7.15 15.02
N GLY A 233 -11.96 -6.81 15.15
CA GLY A 233 -12.76 -6.11 14.16
C GLY A 233 -12.30 -4.67 13.90
N ARG A 234 -11.47 -4.10 14.79
CA ARG A 234 -10.86 -2.77 14.60
C ARG A 234 -9.74 -2.74 13.54
N LEU A 235 -9.31 -3.90 13.09
CA LEU A 235 -8.33 -4.03 12.01
C LEU A 235 -8.96 -4.81 10.85
N VAL A 236 -9.12 -4.20 9.70
CA VAL A 236 -9.79 -4.80 8.53
C VAL A 236 -8.90 -4.73 7.30
N LYS A 237 -8.87 -5.82 6.52
CA LYS A 237 -8.28 -5.81 5.18
C LYS A 237 -9.38 -6.01 4.15
N LYS A 238 -9.40 -5.17 3.12
CA LYS A 238 -10.29 -5.28 1.95
C LYS A 238 -9.48 -5.14 0.65
N THR A 239 -10.03 -5.63 -0.43
CA THR A 239 -9.42 -5.51 -1.77
C THR A 239 -10.24 -4.59 -2.64
N LEU A 240 -9.56 -3.72 -3.39
CA LEU A 240 -10.17 -2.76 -4.31
C LEU A 240 -9.35 -2.67 -5.59
N ALA A 241 -10.01 -2.49 -6.72
CA ALA A 241 -9.38 -2.08 -7.95
C ALA A 241 -9.41 -0.54 -8.09
N SER A 242 -8.61 0.01 -8.97
CA SER A 242 -8.48 1.47 -9.17
C SER A 242 -9.77 2.15 -9.66
N ASN A 243 -10.69 1.41 -10.27
CA ASN A 243 -11.98 1.88 -10.77
C ASN A 243 -13.15 1.68 -9.79
N MET A 244 -12.88 1.20 -8.57
CA MET A 244 -13.91 0.87 -7.56
C MET A 244 -14.13 2.03 -6.56
N GLY A 245 -14.44 3.24 -7.07
CA GLY A 245 -14.67 4.41 -6.22
C GLY A 245 -15.94 4.31 -5.36
N VAL A 246 -17.00 3.71 -5.88
CA VAL A 246 -18.27 3.50 -5.15
C VAL A 246 -18.05 2.52 -4.00
N GLU A 247 -17.38 1.42 -4.27
CA GLU A 247 -17.06 0.37 -3.31
C GLU A 247 -16.09 0.88 -2.25
N PHE A 248 -15.15 1.77 -2.60
CA PHE A 248 -14.27 2.43 -1.65
C PHE A 248 -15.08 3.22 -0.62
N ALA A 249 -16.02 4.07 -1.08
CA ALA A 249 -16.88 4.84 -0.20
C ALA A 249 -17.76 3.93 0.68
N GLY A 250 -18.39 2.92 0.09
CA GLY A 250 -19.21 1.95 0.80
C GLY A 250 -18.43 1.20 1.89
N THR A 251 -17.20 0.80 1.58
CA THR A 251 -16.32 0.09 2.53
C THR A 251 -15.94 0.94 3.73
N LEU A 252 -15.68 2.24 3.53
CA LEU A 252 -15.40 3.17 4.63
C LEU A 252 -16.62 3.39 5.51
N VAL A 253 -17.80 3.58 4.92
CA VAL A 253 -19.06 3.77 5.67
C VAL A 253 -19.43 2.50 6.44
N GLU A 254 -19.27 1.32 5.84
CA GLU A 254 -19.48 0.03 6.53
C GLU A 254 -18.60 -0.07 7.78
N PHE A 255 -17.32 0.27 7.63
CA PHE A 255 -16.38 0.21 8.74
C PHE A 255 -16.65 1.27 9.82
N GLU A 256 -17.04 2.50 9.44
CA GLU A 256 -17.49 3.51 10.39
C GLU A 256 -18.65 2.99 11.25
N ASN A 257 -19.68 2.41 10.63
CA ASN A 257 -20.83 1.84 11.34
C ASN A 257 -20.41 0.70 12.29
N GLN A 258 -19.46 -0.14 11.87
CA GLN A 258 -18.90 -1.19 12.72
C GLN A 258 -18.19 -0.58 13.94
N LEU A 259 -17.39 0.46 13.78
CA LEU A 259 -16.70 1.14 14.88
C LEU A 259 -17.66 1.90 15.79
N LEU A 260 -18.74 2.49 15.25
CA LEU A 260 -19.81 3.09 16.07
C LEU A 260 -20.45 2.07 17.00
N ALA A 261 -20.70 0.85 16.52
CA ALA A 261 -21.25 -0.23 17.34
C ALA A 261 -20.26 -0.71 18.42
N MET A 262 -18.96 -0.67 18.16
CA MET A 262 -17.90 -1.06 19.10
C MET A 262 -17.58 -0.01 20.14
N GLY A 263 -17.89 1.27 19.86
CA GLY A 263 -17.48 2.40 20.67
C GLY A 263 -15.98 2.76 20.55
N PRO A 264 -15.47 3.75 21.29
CA PRO A 264 -14.08 4.18 21.25
C PRO A 264 -13.12 3.09 21.76
N ILE A 265 -11.90 3.02 21.21
CA ILE A 265 -10.87 2.05 21.62
C ILE A 265 -10.37 2.33 23.05
N ARG A 266 -10.41 3.58 23.49
CA ARG A 266 -10.05 4.01 24.85
C ARG A 266 -11.28 4.59 25.54
N SER A 267 -11.66 4.03 26.69
CA SER A 267 -12.69 4.64 27.51
C SER A 267 -12.17 5.95 28.13
N LYS A 268 -13.08 6.92 28.37
CA LYS A 268 -12.73 8.23 28.96
C LYS A 268 -12.08 8.15 30.36
N SER A 269 -11.99 6.96 30.97
CA SER A 269 -11.49 6.75 32.34
C SER A 269 -9.97 6.57 32.47
N GLU A 270 -9.20 6.54 31.38
CA GLU A 270 -7.74 6.36 31.42
C GLU A 270 -6.94 7.64 31.15
N LYS A 271 -7.54 8.81 31.37
CA LYS A 271 -6.87 10.13 31.35
C LYS A 271 -6.86 10.73 32.75
N GLU A 272 -6.34 10.02 33.73
CA GLU A 272 -5.86 10.59 35.02
C GLU A 272 -4.38 10.29 35.22
#